data_a4cae72e62952060377f0164ff267d31
#
_entry.id   a4cae72e62952060377f0164ff267d31
#
_cell.length_a   1.000
_cell.length_b   1.000
_cell.length_c   1.000
_cell.angle_alpha   90.00
_cell.angle_beta   90.00
_cell.angle_gamma   90.00
#
_symmetry.space_group_name_H-M   'P 1'
#
loop_
_entity.id
_entity.type
_entity.pdbx_description
1 polymer ?
#
loop_
_entity_poly.entity_id
_entity_poly.type
_entity_poly.pdbx_seq_one_letter_code
_entity_poly.pdbx_strand_id
1 'polypeptide(L)'
;MARVVESRKACSVNPLKMSAPLGACYAYLGMDRCMPLMHGSQGCTSFGLVLLVRHFREAIPLQTTAMNEVTTILGGMDNLEQALLNIKQRANPALIGIASTGLTETKGDDVSAYLRLIGRRHGETLAGTDVVYASTPDYVGGFEDGWAAAVAAIVDALAQPAPQRVPGRVAVLPGSHLTPGDIDELRAVIEAFGLAPVFVPDLSGSLDGHLPGTFTPTTLGGASVADVRGLGAAVATIAIGEQMRPAAALLADRCGVAYTVFDRLTGLAACDDLMRLLTRLSGRAVPGALRRQRSQLQDALLDAHFHFGGRPVAIAAEPDLLHAVASLVADLGAVVAAAVTTTASPILAAVPAETVTIGDLEDFETLAHGCELLLTHSHGRQASERTGIPLFRIGLPVFDRLGAAHRTSVGYRGTRELVIALGNEFLAADHRPAPDGWPLGADALAAARGVPPAGSPVAHAPPLAALTAADQEHA
;
A
#
# COMPACT_ATOMS: atom_id res chain seq x y z
N MET A 1 23.64 -5.46 5.07
CA MET A 1 22.94 -5.11 3.82
C MET A 1 22.33 -6.36 3.24
N ALA A 2 21.05 -6.36 2.96
CA ALA A 2 20.37 -7.48 2.30
C ALA A 2 20.91 -7.68 0.88
N ARG A 3 20.97 -8.95 0.43
CA ARG A 3 21.24 -9.29 -0.96
C ARG A 3 19.93 -9.27 -1.72
N VAL A 4 19.79 -8.35 -2.69
CA VAL A 4 18.61 -8.27 -3.55
C VAL A 4 18.78 -9.21 -4.73
N VAL A 5 17.80 -10.07 -4.99
CA VAL A 5 17.77 -11.04 -6.08
C VAL A 5 16.45 -10.95 -6.84
N GLU A 6 16.48 -11.17 -8.14
CA GLU A 6 15.26 -11.27 -8.96
C GLU A 6 14.87 -12.72 -9.17
N SER A 7 13.59 -13.01 -9.09
CA SER A 7 13.04 -14.31 -9.47
C SER A 7 13.26 -14.57 -10.96
N ARG A 8 13.74 -15.77 -11.30
CA ARG A 8 14.08 -16.14 -12.69
C ARG A 8 12.91 -16.81 -13.42
N LYS A 9 11.70 -16.58 -12.99
CA LYS A 9 10.50 -17.15 -13.61
C LYS A 9 10.21 -16.47 -14.96
N ALA A 10 9.71 -17.27 -15.92
CA ALA A 10 9.27 -16.76 -17.22
C ALA A 10 7.97 -15.92 -17.12
N CYS A 11 7.15 -16.17 -16.08
CA CYS A 11 5.93 -15.44 -15.82
C CYS A 11 5.65 -15.40 -14.32
N SER A 12 4.93 -14.38 -13.88
CA SER A 12 4.47 -14.24 -12.51
C SER A 12 3.34 -15.22 -12.22
N VAL A 13 3.41 -15.90 -11.08
CA VAL A 13 2.37 -16.82 -10.58
C VAL A 13 1.80 -16.25 -9.28
N ASN A 14 0.48 -16.00 -9.26
CA ASN A 14 -0.17 -15.34 -8.14
C ASN A 14 0.50 -13.99 -7.81
N PRO A 15 0.29 -12.95 -8.62
CA PRO A 15 1.10 -11.73 -8.55
C PRO A 15 0.95 -11.01 -7.20
N LEU A 16 2.09 -10.62 -6.63
CA LEU A 16 2.21 -9.67 -5.52
C LEU A 16 2.08 -8.23 -6.04
N LYS A 17 2.72 -7.98 -7.18
CA LYS A 17 2.84 -6.66 -7.81
C LYS A 17 1.51 -6.19 -8.37
N MET A 18 1.13 -4.95 -8.04
CA MET A 18 0.08 -4.20 -8.72
C MET A 18 0.67 -3.21 -9.71
N SER A 19 -0.16 -2.74 -10.65
CA SER A 19 0.30 -1.91 -11.75
C SER A 19 0.64 -0.47 -11.33
N ALA A 20 1.61 0.15 -12.02
CA ALA A 20 1.97 1.55 -11.83
C ALA A 20 0.81 2.53 -12.13
N PRO A 21 -0.01 2.36 -13.20
CA PRO A 21 -1.20 3.20 -13.41
C PRO A 21 -2.18 3.19 -12.23
N LEU A 22 -2.33 2.03 -11.56
CA LEU A 22 -3.20 1.95 -10.37
C LEU A 22 -2.62 2.75 -9.20
N GLY A 23 -1.31 2.69 -8.98
CA GLY A 23 -0.63 3.50 -7.98
C GLY A 23 -0.77 5.01 -8.22
N ALA A 24 -0.65 5.44 -9.49
CA ALA A 24 -0.88 6.83 -9.85
C ALA A 24 -2.34 7.26 -9.62
N CYS A 25 -3.30 6.45 -10.03
CA CYS A 25 -4.71 6.73 -9.76
C CYS A 25 -5.00 6.80 -8.26
N TYR A 26 -4.35 5.94 -7.46
CA TYR A 26 -4.47 5.99 -6.00
C TYR A 26 -3.94 7.32 -5.42
N ALA A 27 -2.83 7.85 -5.94
CA ALA A 27 -2.35 9.18 -5.55
C ALA A 27 -3.36 10.28 -5.91
N TYR A 28 -3.95 10.22 -7.10
CA TYR A 28 -4.98 11.18 -7.52
C TYR A 28 -6.25 11.09 -6.68
N LEU A 29 -6.59 9.93 -6.09
CA LEU A 29 -7.70 9.82 -5.15
C LEU A 29 -7.49 10.61 -3.86
N GLY A 30 -6.27 10.95 -3.48
CA GLY A 30 -5.96 11.83 -2.35
C GLY A 30 -6.01 13.33 -2.68
N MET A 31 -6.51 13.72 -3.86
CA MET A 31 -6.71 15.11 -4.28
C MET A 31 -8.19 15.47 -4.24
N ASP A 32 -8.53 16.64 -3.73
CA ASP A 32 -9.92 17.11 -3.63
C ASP A 32 -10.51 17.45 -5.02
N ARG A 33 -11.77 17.07 -5.23
CA ARG A 33 -12.49 17.28 -6.49
C ARG A 33 -11.70 16.82 -7.71
N CYS A 34 -11.02 15.69 -7.58
CA CYS A 34 -10.24 15.07 -8.64
C CYS A 34 -11.03 13.99 -9.36
N MET A 35 -10.76 13.82 -10.65
CA MET A 35 -11.17 12.69 -11.45
C MET A 35 -9.92 11.97 -11.97
N PRO A 36 -9.52 10.84 -11.36
CA PRO A 36 -8.49 9.99 -11.93
C PRO A 36 -8.94 9.40 -13.28
N LEU A 37 -8.04 9.42 -14.26
CA LEU A 37 -8.28 8.96 -15.63
C LEU A 37 -7.15 8.01 -16.07
N MET A 38 -7.47 6.75 -16.30
CA MET A 38 -6.55 5.83 -16.98
C MET A 38 -6.62 6.02 -18.50
N HIS A 39 -5.50 6.40 -19.09
CA HIS A 39 -5.36 6.49 -20.53
C HIS A 39 -4.99 5.13 -21.10
N GLY A 40 -6.01 4.39 -21.55
CA GLY A 40 -5.88 3.02 -22.03
C GLY A 40 -7.22 2.33 -22.26
N SER A 41 -7.21 1.00 -22.20
CA SER A 41 -8.41 0.18 -22.40
C SER A 41 -9.33 0.15 -21.17
N GLN A 42 -10.61 -0.16 -21.39
CA GLN A 42 -11.59 -0.30 -20.30
C GLN A 42 -11.25 -1.41 -19.30
N GLY A 43 -10.60 -2.49 -19.76
CA GLY A 43 -10.24 -3.63 -18.92
C GLY A 43 -9.29 -3.25 -17.76
N CYS A 44 -8.27 -2.46 -18.04
CA CYS A 44 -7.32 -1.98 -17.03
C CYS A 44 -8.03 -1.18 -15.92
N THR A 45 -8.92 -0.27 -16.31
CA THR A 45 -9.69 0.57 -15.39
C THR A 45 -10.65 -0.26 -14.55
N SER A 46 -11.38 -1.20 -15.16
CA SER A 46 -12.33 -2.07 -14.46
C SER A 46 -11.61 -2.93 -13.41
N PHE A 47 -10.43 -3.46 -13.74
CA PHE A 47 -9.64 -4.27 -12.82
C PHE A 47 -9.12 -3.43 -11.63
N GLY A 48 -8.60 -2.25 -11.90
CA GLY A 48 -8.16 -1.30 -10.86
C GLY A 48 -9.31 -0.88 -9.94
N LEU A 49 -10.48 -0.60 -10.50
CA LEU A 49 -11.67 -0.22 -9.74
C LEU A 49 -12.10 -1.35 -8.77
N VAL A 50 -12.10 -2.60 -9.22
CA VAL A 50 -12.46 -3.76 -8.37
C VAL A 50 -11.53 -3.88 -7.16
N LEU A 51 -10.22 -3.66 -7.35
CA LEU A 51 -9.26 -3.73 -6.25
C LEU A 51 -9.50 -2.63 -5.21
N LEU A 52 -9.67 -1.38 -5.66
CA LEU A 52 -9.88 -0.23 -4.78
C LEU A 52 -11.23 -0.29 -4.04
N VAL A 53 -12.33 -0.59 -4.74
CA VAL A 53 -13.67 -0.72 -4.13
C VAL A 53 -13.70 -1.84 -3.09
N ARG A 54 -13.03 -2.96 -3.35
CA ARG A 54 -12.97 -4.07 -2.37
C ARG A 54 -12.14 -3.73 -1.14
N HIS A 55 -11.11 -2.89 -1.28
CA HIS A 55 -10.27 -2.47 -0.16
C HIS A 55 -10.98 -1.43 0.71
N PHE A 56 -11.44 -0.33 0.11
CA PHE A 56 -12.04 0.81 0.82
C PHE A 56 -13.52 0.65 1.11
N ARG A 57 -14.25 -0.13 0.29
CA ARG A 57 -15.72 -0.30 0.34
C ARG A 57 -16.48 1.01 0.13
N GLU A 58 -15.91 1.90 -0.65
CA GLU A 58 -16.44 3.20 -1.01
C GLU A 58 -16.63 3.33 -2.52
N ALA A 59 -17.40 4.32 -2.93
CA ALA A 59 -17.49 4.69 -4.35
C ALA A 59 -16.18 5.35 -4.78
N ILE A 60 -15.48 4.72 -5.71
CA ILE A 60 -14.19 5.20 -6.24
C ILE A 60 -14.43 5.89 -7.58
N PRO A 61 -14.20 7.22 -7.68
CA PRO A 61 -14.22 7.90 -8.97
C PRO A 61 -12.99 7.47 -9.78
N LEU A 62 -13.22 6.83 -10.92
CA LEU A 62 -12.16 6.40 -11.84
C LEU A 62 -12.72 6.30 -13.25
N GLN A 63 -12.08 6.97 -14.19
CA GLN A 63 -12.49 7.01 -15.59
C GLN A 63 -11.44 6.37 -16.51
N THR A 64 -11.83 6.12 -17.76
CA THR A 64 -10.99 5.56 -18.81
C THR A 64 -11.17 6.31 -20.12
N THR A 65 -10.12 6.37 -20.94
CA THR A 65 -10.23 6.83 -22.33
C THR A 65 -10.82 5.77 -23.26
N ALA A 66 -11.05 4.57 -22.76
CA ALA A 66 -11.72 3.47 -23.45
C ALA A 66 -11.12 3.14 -24.84
N MET A 67 -9.79 3.08 -24.92
CA MET A 67 -9.13 2.71 -26.18
C MET A 67 -9.50 1.28 -26.59
N ASN A 68 -9.71 1.11 -27.89
CA ASN A 68 -9.98 -0.16 -28.57
C ASN A 68 -8.88 -0.47 -29.59
N GLU A 69 -9.01 -1.55 -30.34
CA GLU A 69 -8.00 -1.99 -31.32
C GLU A 69 -7.72 -0.91 -32.37
N VAL A 70 -8.75 -0.24 -32.89
CA VAL A 70 -8.61 0.81 -33.91
C VAL A 70 -7.85 2.00 -33.37
N THR A 71 -8.23 2.50 -32.20
CA THR A 71 -7.59 3.66 -31.58
C THR A 71 -6.21 3.32 -31.05
N THR A 72 -5.95 2.06 -30.72
CA THR A 72 -4.59 1.58 -30.41
C THR A 72 -3.65 1.67 -31.60
N ILE A 73 -4.15 1.45 -32.83
CA ILE A 73 -3.35 1.57 -34.06
C ILE A 73 -3.20 3.04 -34.48
N LEU A 74 -4.29 3.80 -34.48
CA LEU A 74 -4.33 5.17 -35.02
C LEU A 74 -3.81 6.24 -34.06
N GLY A 75 -3.86 6.01 -32.76
CA GLY A 75 -3.50 6.96 -31.70
C GLY A 75 -4.63 7.27 -30.73
N GLY A 76 -4.25 7.46 -29.46
CA GLY A 76 -5.20 7.72 -28.38
C GLY A 76 -5.63 9.17 -28.24
N MET A 77 -5.19 10.09 -29.14
CA MET A 77 -5.44 11.52 -28.99
C MET A 77 -6.92 11.87 -28.94
N ASP A 78 -7.72 11.38 -29.90
CA ASP A 78 -9.15 11.68 -29.96
C ASP A 78 -9.90 11.12 -28.75
N ASN A 79 -9.51 9.92 -28.27
CA ASN A 79 -10.06 9.34 -27.05
C ASN A 79 -9.74 10.19 -25.83
N LEU A 80 -8.51 10.70 -25.72
CA LEU A 80 -8.11 11.56 -24.61
C LEU A 80 -8.85 12.90 -24.65
N GLU A 81 -8.94 13.54 -25.82
CA GLU A 81 -9.68 14.79 -26.03
C GLU A 81 -11.14 14.64 -25.62
N GLN A 82 -11.83 13.60 -26.13
CA GLN A 82 -13.21 13.31 -25.77
C GLN A 82 -13.38 13.00 -24.28
N ALA A 83 -12.48 12.23 -23.68
CA ALA A 83 -12.56 11.91 -22.26
C ALA A 83 -12.47 13.18 -21.41
N LEU A 84 -11.52 14.08 -21.68
CA LEU A 84 -11.37 15.34 -20.95
C LEU A 84 -12.62 16.22 -21.05
N LEU A 85 -13.17 16.39 -22.25
CA LEU A 85 -14.38 17.18 -22.47
C LEU A 85 -15.59 16.57 -21.77
N ASN A 86 -15.78 15.26 -21.87
CA ASN A 86 -16.88 14.55 -21.20
C ASN A 86 -16.78 14.63 -19.67
N ILE A 87 -15.57 14.46 -19.10
CA ILE A 87 -15.34 14.58 -17.67
C ILE A 87 -15.64 16.01 -17.22
N LYS A 88 -15.15 17.01 -17.95
CA LYS A 88 -15.42 18.41 -17.66
C LYS A 88 -16.91 18.71 -17.65
N GLN A 89 -17.63 18.26 -18.67
CA GLN A 89 -19.07 18.51 -18.80
C GLN A 89 -19.89 17.84 -17.70
N ARG A 90 -19.55 16.59 -17.34
CA ARG A 90 -20.39 15.76 -16.44
C ARG A 90 -20.04 15.92 -14.97
N ALA A 91 -18.76 16.10 -14.65
CA ALA A 91 -18.26 16.09 -13.30
C ALA A 91 -17.65 17.42 -12.84
N ASN A 92 -17.23 18.28 -13.78
CA ASN A 92 -16.58 19.57 -13.53
C ASN A 92 -15.55 19.53 -12.38
N PRO A 93 -14.54 18.64 -12.46
CA PRO A 93 -13.54 18.49 -11.39
C PRO A 93 -12.63 19.71 -11.32
N ALA A 94 -11.97 19.89 -10.16
CA ALA A 94 -10.88 20.84 -10.02
C ALA A 94 -9.57 20.32 -10.66
N LEU A 95 -9.41 18.98 -10.67
CA LEU A 95 -8.25 18.28 -11.20
C LEU A 95 -8.66 17.04 -12.00
N ILE A 96 -8.06 16.83 -13.16
CA ILE A 96 -8.05 15.53 -13.85
C ILE A 96 -6.63 14.98 -13.77
N GLY A 97 -6.46 13.86 -13.06
CA GLY A 97 -5.19 13.16 -12.94
C GLY A 97 -5.10 12.02 -13.95
N ILE A 98 -4.22 12.13 -14.93
CA ILE A 98 -4.07 11.13 -16.00
C ILE A 98 -2.90 10.22 -15.69
N ALA A 99 -3.14 8.91 -15.76
CA ALA A 99 -2.14 7.85 -15.72
C ALA A 99 -2.10 7.14 -17.08
N SER A 100 -0.93 7.03 -17.71
CA SER A 100 -0.79 6.18 -18.90
C SER A 100 -0.86 4.70 -18.51
N THR A 101 -1.10 3.84 -19.49
CA THR A 101 -1.05 2.38 -19.33
C THR A 101 -0.01 1.78 -20.25
N GLY A 102 0.38 0.54 -20.03
CA GLY A 102 1.33 -0.16 -20.91
C GLY A 102 0.91 -0.15 -22.37
N LEU A 103 -0.38 -0.08 -22.66
CA LEU A 103 -0.90 0.03 -24.02
C LEU A 103 -0.45 1.31 -24.72
N THR A 104 -0.64 2.46 -24.07
CA THR A 104 -0.30 3.78 -24.63
C THR A 104 1.21 4.02 -24.66
N GLU A 105 1.91 3.54 -23.64
CA GLU A 105 3.37 3.64 -23.53
C GLU A 105 4.08 2.77 -24.58
N THR A 106 3.64 1.51 -24.79
CA THR A 106 4.21 0.61 -25.80
C THR A 106 4.00 1.15 -27.20
N LYS A 107 2.87 1.80 -27.44
CA LYS A 107 2.60 2.46 -28.72
C LYS A 107 3.47 3.69 -28.95
N GLY A 108 3.93 4.36 -27.88
CA GLY A 108 4.71 5.59 -27.95
C GLY A 108 3.83 6.83 -28.18
N ASP A 109 2.63 6.88 -27.62
CA ASP A 109 1.76 8.07 -27.66
C ASP A 109 2.42 9.24 -26.90
N ASP A 110 2.66 10.37 -27.59
CA ASP A 110 3.14 11.60 -26.93
C ASP A 110 1.96 12.33 -26.25
N VAL A 111 1.56 11.79 -25.09
CA VAL A 111 0.44 12.35 -24.29
C VAL A 111 0.70 13.82 -23.93
N SER A 112 1.94 14.20 -23.67
CA SER A 112 2.29 15.59 -23.36
C SER A 112 2.04 16.52 -24.56
N ALA A 113 2.36 16.08 -25.78
CA ALA A 113 2.01 16.84 -27.00
C ALA A 113 0.51 16.90 -27.21
N TYR A 114 -0.21 15.80 -26.96
CA TYR A 114 -1.67 15.76 -27.05
C TYR A 114 -2.32 16.78 -26.10
N LEU A 115 -1.88 16.82 -24.84
CA LEU A 115 -2.41 17.75 -23.85
C LEU A 115 -2.13 19.21 -24.22
N ARG A 116 -0.94 19.53 -24.76
CA ARG A 116 -0.65 20.88 -25.26
C ARG A 116 -1.59 21.28 -26.40
N LEU A 117 -1.90 20.35 -27.32
CA LEU A 117 -2.78 20.59 -28.45
C LEU A 117 -4.25 20.74 -28.00
N ILE A 118 -4.72 19.88 -27.11
CA ILE A 118 -6.06 19.93 -26.52
C ILE A 118 -6.24 21.25 -25.75
N GLY A 119 -5.24 21.65 -24.94
CA GLY A 119 -5.26 22.92 -24.23
C GLY A 119 -5.37 24.14 -25.14
N ARG A 120 -4.75 24.11 -26.31
CA ARG A 120 -4.91 25.19 -27.34
C ARG A 120 -6.32 25.21 -27.97
N ARG A 121 -6.92 24.03 -28.18
CA ARG A 121 -8.24 23.92 -28.82
C ARG A 121 -9.38 24.20 -27.86
N HIS A 122 -9.24 23.76 -26.60
CA HIS A 122 -10.34 23.67 -25.63
C HIS A 122 -10.03 24.36 -24.30
N GLY A 123 -9.04 25.28 -24.26
CA GLY A 123 -8.62 25.95 -23.02
C GLY A 123 -9.75 26.69 -22.31
N GLU A 124 -10.65 27.35 -23.06
CA GLU A 124 -11.83 28.00 -22.49
C GLU A 124 -12.82 26.99 -21.89
N THR A 125 -13.07 25.88 -22.58
CA THR A 125 -13.96 24.80 -22.09
C THR A 125 -13.41 24.15 -20.82
N LEU A 126 -12.10 23.93 -20.77
CA LEU A 126 -11.42 23.30 -19.64
C LEU A 126 -11.07 24.30 -18.52
N ALA A 127 -11.40 25.57 -18.67
CA ALA A 127 -11.09 26.59 -17.66
C ALA A 127 -11.59 26.17 -16.26
N GLY A 128 -10.75 26.38 -15.24
CA GLY A 128 -11.03 25.99 -13.86
C GLY A 128 -10.84 24.49 -13.55
N THR A 129 -10.32 23.71 -14.51
CA THR A 129 -9.88 22.33 -14.30
C THR A 129 -8.42 22.22 -14.66
N ASP A 130 -7.58 21.85 -13.71
CA ASP A 130 -6.18 21.52 -13.98
C ASP A 130 -6.07 20.10 -14.52
N VAL A 131 -5.08 19.86 -15.38
CA VAL A 131 -4.81 18.53 -15.92
C VAL A 131 -3.36 18.16 -15.59
N VAL A 132 -3.17 17.04 -14.88
CA VAL A 132 -1.86 16.51 -14.49
C VAL A 132 -1.69 15.14 -15.12
N TYR A 133 -0.54 14.90 -15.73
CA TYR A 133 -0.21 13.65 -16.39
C TYR A 133 1.01 12.99 -15.76
N ALA A 134 0.88 11.73 -15.41
CA ALA A 134 1.98 10.86 -15.01
C ALA A 134 2.17 9.74 -16.04
N SER A 135 3.40 9.56 -16.54
CA SER A 135 3.78 8.40 -17.35
C SER A 135 4.00 7.22 -16.41
N THR A 136 3.24 6.16 -16.62
CA THR A 136 3.19 4.98 -15.74
C THR A 136 3.12 3.70 -16.55
N PRO A 137 4.19 3.33 -17.27
CA PRO A 137 4.24 2.11 -18.05
C PRO A 137 4.12 0.87 -17.16
N ASP A 138 3.19 -0.04 -17.47
CA ASP A 138 2.93 -1.25 -16.65
C ASP A 138 4.11 -2.23 -16.59
N TYR A 139 5.00 -2.15 -17.58
CA TYR A 139 6.17 -3.03 -17.71
C TYR A 139 7.40 -2.52 -16.94
N VAL A 140 7.35 -1.30 -16.41
CA VAL A 140 8.41 -0.70 -15.58
C VAL A 140 7.81 -0.29 -14.24
N GLY A 141 8.44 -0.72 -13.14
CA GLY A 141 7.96 -0.37 -11.79
C GLY A 141 6.67 -1.10 -11.39
N GLY A 142 6.08 -0.67 -10.28
CA GLY A 142 4.87 -1.20 -9.70
C GLY A 142 3.98 -0.11 -9.11
N PHE A 143 3.11 -0.50 -8.19
CA PHE A 143 2.14 0.39 -7.55
C PHE A 143 2.82 1.58 -6.84
N GLU A 144 3.87 1.31 -6.09
CA GLU A 144 4.66 2.31 -5.38
C GLU A 144 5.31 3.32 -6.34
N ASP A 145 5.86 2.82 -7.46
CA ASP A 145 6.49 3.67 -8.49
C ASP A 145 5.46 4.58 -9.17
N GLY A 146 4.26 4.06 -9.44
CA GLY A 146 3.17 4.84 -10.01
C GLY A 146 2.66 5.94 -9.10
N TRP A 147 2.55 5.65 -7.80
CA TRP A 147 2.25 6.67 -6.78
C TRP A 147 3.31 7.78 -6.79
N ALA A 148 4.59 7.41 -6.75
CA ALA A 148 5.70 8.36 -6.75
C ALA A 148 5.70 9.24 -8.01
N ALA A 149 5.46 8.65 -9.18
CA ALA A 149 5.36 9.36 -10.44
C ALA A 149 4.21 10.39 -10.44
N ALA A 150 3.03 10.00 -9.91
CA ALA A 150 1.90 10.90 -9.83
C ALA A 150 2.13 12.05 -8.84
N VAL A 151 2.71 11.78 -7.66
CA VAL A 151 3.04 12.83 -6.69
C VAL A 151 4.05 13.81 -7.27
N ALA A 152 5.09 13.32 -7.97
CA ALA A 152 6.06 14.15 -8.66
C ALA A 152 5.38 15.01 -9.75
N ALA A 153 4.48 14.42 -10.56
CA ALA A 153 3.73 15.14 -11.57
C ALA A 153 2.80 16.22 -10.98
N ILE A 154 2.14 15.94 -9.85
CA ILE A 154 1.31 16.93 -9.12
C ILE A 154 2.17 18.10 -8.66
N VAL A 155 3.33 17.82 -8.04
CA VAL A 155 4.27 18.85 -7.58
C VAL A 155 4.81 19.66 -8.75
N ASP A 156 5.23 18.99 -9.83
CA ASP A 156 5.78 19.66 -11.01
C ASP A 156 4.77 20.58 -11.69
N ALA A 157 3.56 20.11 -11.88
CA ALA A 157 2.54 20.87 -12.58
C ALA A 157 1.96 22.03 -11.77
N LEU A 158 1.81 21.86 -10.45
CA LEU A 158 0.98 22.77 -9.65
C LEU A 158 1.76 23.57 -8.59
N ALA A 159 2.85 23.05 -8.00
CA ALA A 159 3.56 23.76 -6.93
C ALA A 159 4.19 25.06 -7.44
N GLN A 160 3.98 26.14 -6.67
CA GLN A 160 4.45 27.46 -7.04
C GLN A 160 5.43 27.99 -5.99
N PRO A 161 6.54 28.64 -6.42
CA PRO A 161 7.39 29.38 -5.51
C PRO A 161 6.60 30.45 -4.75
N ALA A 162 6.88 30.60 -3.48
CA ALA A 162 6.25 31.65 -2.67
C ALA A 162 7.30 32.70 -2.25
N PRO A 163 6.95 33.99 -2.23
CA PRO A 163 7.87 35.07 -1.83
C PRO A 163 8.29 34.96 -0.36
N GLN A 164 7.46 34.37 0.47
CA GLN A 164 7.70 34.22 1.91
C GLN A 164 7.20 32.86 2.39
N ARG A 165 7.88 32.32 3.40
CA ARG A 165 7.43 31.13 4.11
C ARG A 165 6.33 31.49 5.10
N VAL A 166 5.31 30.66 5.21
CA VAL A 166 4.27 30.79 6.25
C VAL A 166 4.77 30.06 7.49
N PRO A 167 4.98 30.77 8.62
CA PRO A 167 5.44 30.15 9.85
C PRO A 167 4.56 28.98 10.28
N GLY A 168 5.18 27.85 10.60
CA GLY A 168 4.49 26.65 11.04
C GLY A 168 3.86 25.81 9.93
N ARG A 169 3.78 26.27 8.68
CA ARG A 169 3.28 25.46 7.56
C ARG A 169 4.32 24.43 7.15
N VAL A 170 3.92 23.15 7.11
CA VAL A 170 4.80 22.02 6.74
C VAL A 170 4.16 21.23 5.59
N ALA A 171 4.91 21.03 4.52
CA ALA A 171 4.51 20.12 3.45
C ALA A 171 4.77 18.68 3.89
N VAL A 172 3.83 17.77 3.66
CA VAL A 172 3.99 16.35 3.95
C VAL A 172 3.68 15.56 2.69
N LEU A 173 4.64 14.73 2.27
CA LEU A 173 4.50 13.84 1.12
C LEU A 173 4.44 12.38 1.64
N PRO A 174 3.24 11.83 1.84
CA PRO A 174 3.06 10.47 2.33
C PRO A 174 3.38 9.45 1.23
N GLY A 175 4.00 8.33 1.60
CA GLY A 175 4.19 7.20 0.70
C GLY A 175 2.91 6.37 0.52
N SER A 176 2.85 5.60 -0.55
CA SER A 176 1.70 4.77 -0.92
C SER A 176 1.34 3.69 0.11
N HIS A 177 2.30 3.35 0.96
CA HIS A 177 2.14 2.32 2.01
C HIS A 177 1.40 2.82 3.25
N LEU A 178 1.20 4.14 3.39
CA LEU A 178 0.46 4.71 4.51
C LEU A 178 -1.05 4.60 4.27
N THR A 179 -1.76 4.18 5.30
CA THR A 179 -3.22 4.15 5.29
C THR A 179 -3.81 5.55 5.52
N PRO A 180 -5.09 5.80 5.19
CA PRO A 180 -5.79 6.99 5.65
C PRO A 180 -5.66 7.22 7.16
N GLY A 181 -5.77 6.16 7.97
CA GLY A 181 -5.58 6.22 9.42
C GLY A 181 -4.16 6.63 9.84
N ASP A 182 -3.13 6.22 9.11
CA ASP A 182 -1.75 6.65 9.34
C ASP A 182 -1.57 8.15 9.07
N ILE A 183 -2.16 8.65 7.98
CA ILE A 183 -2.10 10.07 7.62
C ILE A 183 -2.80 10.93 8.68
N ASP A 184 -3.94 10.47 9.16
CA ASP A 184 -4.69 11.16 10.23
C ASP A 184 -3.92 11.18 11.56
N GLU A 185 -3.28 10.06 11.94
CA GLU A 185 -2.37 10.01 13.10
C GLU A 185 -1.20 11.00 12.97
N LEU A 186 -0.56 11.05 11.80
CA LEU A 186 0.55 11.96 11.54
C LEU A 186 0.09 13.42 11.57
N ARG A 187 -1.10 13.73 11.07
CA ARG A 187 -1.72 15.04 11.16
C ARG A 187 -1.85 15.46 12.62
N ALA A 188 -2.46 14.61 13.45
CA ALA A 188 -2.63 14.88 14.87
C ALA A 188 -1.28 15.08 15.60
N VAL A 189 -0.27 14.29 15.27
CA VAL A 189 1.09 14.42 15.83
C VAL A 189 1.72 15.75 15.46
N ILE A 190 1.66 16.16 14.19
CA ILE A 190 2.27 17.42 13.71
C ILE A 190 1.54 18.62 14.29
N GLU A 191 0.20 18.61 14.31
CA GLU A 191 -0.65 19.65 14.88
C GLU A 191 -0.44 19.81 16.39
N ALA A 192 -0.13 18.75 17.13
CA ALA A 192 0.19 18.81 18.55
C ALA A 192 1.42 19.70 18.85
N PHE A 193 2.32 19.89 17.89
CA PHE A 193 3.43 20.85 17.97
C PHE A 193 3.02 22.28 17.55
N GLY A 194 1.75 22.51 17.18
CA GLY A 194 1.26 23.79 16.67
C GLY A 194 1.74 24.10 15.26
N LEU A 195 2.11 23.07 14.50
CA LEU A 195 2.42 23.16 13.08
C LEU A 195 1.15 22.90 12.26
N ALA A 196 1.11 23.42 11.04
CA ALA A 196 0.01 23.25 10.10
C ALA A 196 0.46 22.37 8.92
N PRO A 197 0.20 21.04 8.96
CA PRO A 197 0.61 20.14 7.89
C PRO A 197 -0.31 20.27 6.67
N VAL A 198 0.30 20.23 5.49
CA VAL A 198 -0.37 20.13 4.19
C VAL A 198 0.07 18.81 3.57
N PHE A 199 -0.79 17.81 3.61
CA PHE A 199 -0.53 16.49 3.02
C PHE A 199 -0.84 16.52 1.52
N VAL A 200 0.06 15.97 0.71
CA VAL A 200 -0.12 15.83 -0.74
C VAL A 200 0.47 14.50 -1.20
N PRO A 201 -0.36 13.55 -1.62
CA PRO A 201 -1.82 13.48 -1.54
C PRO A 201 -2.33 13.32 -0.10
N ASP A 202 -3.62 13.58 0.15
CA ASP A 202 -4.25 13.40 1.46
C ASP A 202 -5.39 12.37 1.40
N LEU A 203 -5.07 11.12 1.64
CA LEU A 203 -6.07 10.05 1.65
C LEU A 203 -6.97 10.08 2.90
N SER A 204 -6.53 10.71 3.99
CA SER A 204 -7.31 10.79 5.22
C SER A 204 -8.52 11.72 5.09
N GLY A 205 -8.51 12.59 4.07
CA GLY A 205 -9.65 13.45 3.77
C GLY A 205 -10.58 12.90 2.69
N SER A 206 -10.17 11.86 1.95
CA SER A 206 -10.91 11.37 0.77
C SER A 206 -11.32 9.90 0.83
N LEU A 207 -10.60 9.05 1.54
CA LEU A 207 -10.82 7.60 1.65
C LEU A 207 -10.86 7.14 3.11
N ASP A 208 -11.46 7.94 3.95
CA ASP A 208 -11.54 7.76 5.41
C ASP A 208 -12.88 7.16 5.88
N GLY A 209 -13.76 6.80 4.96
CA GLY A 209 -15.05 6.16 5.27
C GLY A 209 -16.14 7.13 5.72
N HIS A 210 -15.97 8.46 5.50
CA HIS A 210 -17.05 9.40 5.81
C HIS A 210 -18.22 9.30 4.82
N LEU A 211 -19.44 9.54 5.30
CA LEU A 211 -20.63 9.56 4.47
C LEU A 211 -20.87 10.99 3.96
N PRO A 212 -20.76 11.24 2.64
CA PRO A 212 -21.08 12.55 2.08
C PRO A 212 -22.58 12.83 2.17
N GLY A 213 -22.95 14.09 2.42
CA GLY A 213 -24.34 14.52 2.47
C GLY A 213 -25.07 14.45 1.11
N THR A 214 -24.30 14.50 0.01
CA THR A 214 -24.79 14.41 -1.37
C THR A 214 -23.78 13.63 -2.23
N PHE A 215 -24.28 12.95 -3.26
CA PHE A 215 -23.40 12.28 -4.22
C PHE A 215 -22.56 13.30 -5.00
N THR A 216 -21.25 13.05 -5.10
CA THR A 216 -20.33 13.77 -5.98
C THR A 216 -19.69 12.79 -6.96
N PRO A 217 -19.58 13.15 -8.26
CA PRO A 217 -18.96 12.25 -9.24
C PRO A 217 -17.42 12.24 -9.17
N THR A 218 -16.82 13.10 -8.35
CA THR A 218 -15.38 13.25 -8.13
C THR A 218 -14.99 12.79 -6.73
N THR A 219 -13.70 12.78 -6.42
CA THR A 219 -13.24 12.70 -5.03
C THR A 219 -13.86 13.83 -4.20
N LEU A 220 -14.10 13.55 -2.94
CA LEU A 220 -14.57 14.52 -1.95
C LEU A 220 -13.57 14.56 -0.80
N GLY A 221 -12.99 15.73 -0.55
CA GLY A 221 -11.89 15.88 0.42
C GLY A 221 -10.53 15.47 -0.15
N GLY A 222 -9.51 15.53 0.68
CA GLY A 222 -8.12 15.38 0.27
C GLY A 222 -7.42 16.72 0.04
N ALA A 223 -6.25 16.71 -0.60
CA ALA A 223 -5.48 17.91 -0.89
C ALA A 223 -6.11 18.72 -2.03
N SER A 224 -6.40 20.00 -1.81
CA SER A 224 -6.90 20.85 -2.88
C SER A 224 -5.78 21.31 -3.83
N VAL A 225 -6.15 21.69 -5.05
CA VAL A 225 -5.20 22.34 -5.99
C VAL A 225 -4.57 23.59 -5.37
N ALA A 226 -5.30 24.33 -4.54
CA ALA A 226 -4.78 25.51 -3.85
C ALA A 226 -3.72 25.14 -2.80
N ASP A 227 -3.89 24.02 -2.10
CA ASP A 227 -2.90 23.50 -1.15
C ASP A 227 -1.60 23.15 -1.85
N VAL A 228 -1.66 22.47 -3.00
CA VAL A 228 -0.47 22.13 -3.80
C VAL A 228 0.23 23.38 -4.31
N ARG A 229 -0.53 24.34 -4.86
CA ARG A 229 0.03 25.63 -5.30
C ARG A 229 0.72 26.36 -4.17
N GLY A 230 0.21 26.23 -2.95
CA GLY A 230 0.75 26.83 -1.74
C GLY A 230 1.93 26.09 -1.09
N LEU A 231 2.40 24.95 -1.62
CA LEU A 231 3.50 24.17 -1.02
C LEU A 231 4.80 24.95 -0.92
N GLY A 232 5.06 25.86 -1.88
CA GLY A 232 6.23 26.72 -1.84
C GLY A 232 6.28 27.69 -0.65
N ALA A 233 5.18 27.87 0.08
CA ALA A 233 5.16 28.65 1.32
C ALA A 233 5.48 27.82 2.59
N ALA A 234 5.69 26.52 2.49
CA ALA A 234 6.03 25.69 3.64
C ALA A 234 7.45 25.95 4.15
N VAL A 235 7.65 25.85 5.47
CA VAL A 235 8.98 26.02 6.09
C VAL A 235 9.88 24.81 5.89
N ALA A 236 9.26 23.62 5.72
CA ALA A 236 9.96 22.36 5.46
C ALA A 236 9.03 21.37 4.77
N THR A 237 9.63 20.35 4.13
CA THR A 237 8.94 19.18 3.59
C THR A 237 9.33 17.95 4.38
N ILE A 238 8.33 17.16 4.81
CA ILE A 238 8.48 15.84 5.39
C ILE A 238 8.03 14.82 4.35
N ALA A 239 8.95 14.02 3.84
CA ALA A 239 8.66 12.94 2.91
C ALA A 239 8.74 11.60 3.67
N ILE A 240 7.79 10.69 3.43
CA ILE A 240 7.68 9.42 4.14
C ILE A 240 7.72 8.28 3.13
N GLY A 241 8.75 7.44 3.25
CA GLY A 241 9.14 6.44 2.27
C GLY A 241 10.22 6.95 1.33
N GLU A 242 11.12 6.06 0.92
CA GLU A 242 12.20 6.38 -0.03
C GLU A 242 11.63 6.78 -1.40
N GLN A 243 10.49 6.19 -1.77
CA GLN A 243 9.75 6.51 -2.99
C GLN A 243 9.37 8.00 -3.11
N MET A 244 9.26 8.73 -2.00
CA MET A 244 8.89 10.15 -2.00
C MET A 244 10.09 11.09 -2.16
N ARG A 245 11.31 10.58 -2.14
CA ARG A 245 12.52 11.39 -2.32
C ARG A 245 12.52 12.20 -3.60
N PRO A 246 12.18 11.64 -4.80
CA PRO A 246 12.16 12.42 -6.03
C PRO A 246 11.18 13.60 -6.01
N ALA A 247 9.98 13.39 -5.49
CA ALA A 247 8.97 14.45 -5.39
C ALA A 247 9.39 15.54 -4.39
N ALA A 248 10.02 15.17 -3.27
CA ALA A 248 10.54 16.11 -2.29
C ALA A 248 11.73 16.93 -2.83
N ALA A 249 12.63 16.28 -3.56
CA ALA A 249 13.74 16.97 -4.25
C ALA A 249 13.22 17.94 -5.31
N LEU A 250 12.24 17.54 -6.11
CA LEU A 250 11.60 18.39 -7.10
C LEU A 250 10.95 19.62 -6.46
N LEU A 251 10.25 19.47 -5.32
CA LEU A 251 9.68 20.59 -4.57
C LEU A 251 10.78 21.53 -4.04
N ALA A 252 11.90 20.96 -3.57
CA ALA A 252 13.04 21.75 -3.14
C ALA A 252 13.66 22.53 -4.30
N ASP A 253 13.86 21.91 -5.44
CA ASP A 253 14.44 22.56 -6.64
C ASP A 253 13.54 23.68 -7.19
N ARG A 254 12.22 23.44 -7.25
CA ARG A 254 11.27 24.43 -7.77
C ARG A 254 10.98 25.59 -6.82
N CYS A 255 10.86 25.28 -5.52
CA CYS A 255 10.34 26.21 -4.54
C CYS A 255 11.34 26.55 -3.42
N GLY A 256 12.52 25.94 -3.39
CA GLY A 256 13.52 26.14 -2.37
C GLY A 256 13.10 25.63 -0.97
N VAL A 257 12.13 24.72 -0.85
CA VAL A 257 11.68 24.16 0.42
C VAL A 257 12.57 23.00 0.82
N ALA A 258 13.34 23.15 1.90
CA ALA A 258 14.20 22.05 2.39
C ALA A 258 13.36 20.83 2.81
N TYR A 259 13.89 19.63 2.59
CA TYR A 259 13.17 18.41 2.88
C TYR A 259 13.96 17.43 3.76
N THR A 260 13.21 16.59 4.47
CA THR A 260 13.72 15.44 5.21
C THR A 260 12.91 14.22 4.76
N VAL A 261 13.61 13.13 4.41
CA VAL A 261 12.99 11.85 4.09
C VAL A 261 13.11 10.93 5.31
N PHE A 262 11.98 10.39 5.72
CA PHE A 262 11.91 9.29 6.68
C PHE A 262 11.68 8.00 5.89
N ASP A 263 12.56 7.04 6.05
CA ASP A 263 12.42 5.71 5.43
C ASP A 263 11.21 4.94 5.97
N ARG A 264 10.82 5.25 7.20
CA ARG A 264 9.63 4.75 7.89
C ARG A 264 9.26 5.67 9.05
N LEU A 265 8.04 5.56 9.56
CA LEU A 265 7.60 6.18 10.82
C LEU A 265 6.98 5.15 11.77
N THR A 266 7.33 3.88 11.57
CA THR A 266 6.98 2.72 12.41
C THR A 266 8.21 2.33 13.22
N GLY A 267 8.06 2.12 14.53
CA GLY A 267 9.14 1.81 15.45
C GLY A 267 9.55 3.00 16.33
N LEU A 268 10.16 2.71 17.48
CA LEU A 268 10.48 3.71 18.51
C LEU A 268 11.48 4.75 18.02
N ALA A 269 12.58 4.32 17.41
CA ALA A 269 13.64 5.19 16.94
C ALA A 269 13.16 6.15 15.84
N ALA A 270 12.42 5.64 14.86
CA ALA A 270 11.85 6.44 13.77
C ALA A 270 10.87 7.50 14.28
N CYS A 271 10.03 7.13 15.27
CA CYS A 271 9.14 8.09 15.93
C CYS A 271 9.93 9.16 16.70
N ASP A 272 10.99 8.78 17.42
CA ASP A 272 11.85 9.72 18.14
C ASP A 272 12.54 10.71 17.19
N ASP A 273 12.95 10.26 15.99
CA ASP A 273 13.52 11.14 14.95
C ASP A 273 12.51 12.17 14.44
N LEU A 274 11.25 11.74 14.21
CA LEU A 274 10.18 12.66 13.87
C LEU A 274 9.96 13.72 14.97
N MET A 275 9.91 13.29 16.25
CA MET A 275 9.75 14.23 17.38
C MET A 275 10.90 15.25 17.43
N ARG A 276 12.13 14.82 17.15
CA ARG A 276 13.30 15.73 17.07
C ARG A 276 13.15 16.75 15.95
N LEU A 277 12.68 16.33 14.77
CA LEU A 277 12.43 17.24 13.66
C LEU A 277 11.32 18.24 14.01
N LEU A 278 10.17 17.77 14.52
CA LEU A 278 9.03 18.63 14.87
C LEU A 278 9.39 19.63 15.99
N THR A 279 10.21 19.23 16.97
CA THR A 279 10.76 20.13 18.01
C THR A 279 11.59 21.25 17.39
N ARG A 280 12.46 20.92 16.42
CA ARG A 280 13.27 21.95 15.71
C ARG A 280 12.41 22.90 14.88
N LEU A 281 11.43 22.38 14.16
CA LEU A 281 10.57 23.18 13.29
C LEU A 281 9.61 24.10 14.08
N SER A 282 9.09 23.62 15.20
CA SER A 282 8.12 24.37 16.03
C SER A 282 8.76 25.23 17.10
N GLY A 283 9.99 24.94 17.50
CA GLY A 283 10.63 25.52 18.69
C GLY A 283 9.98 25.11 20.00
N ARG A 284 9.08 24.11 20.01
CA ARG A 284 8.32 23.63 21.18
C ARG A 284 8.86 22.30 21.68
N ALA A 285 8.79 22.10 22.97
CA ALA A 285 9.07 20.80 23.57
C ALA A 285 8.04 19.76 23.15
N VAL A 286 8.42 18.47 23.14
CA VAL A 286 7.50 17.38 22.85
C VAL A 286 6.27 17.45 23.75
N PRO A 287 5.05 17.46 23.20
CA PRO A 287 3.80 17.49 23.98
C PRO A 287 3.67 16.35 24.99
N GLY A 288 3.06 16.64 26.14
CA GLY A 288 2.89 15.64 27.21
C GLY A 288 2.17 14.37 26.79
N ALA A 289 1.17 14.48 25.94
CA ALA A 289 0.44 13.34 25.38
C ALA A 289 1.37 12.42 24.57
N LEU A 290 2.23 12.97 23.72
CA LEU A 290 3.18 12.19 22.91
C LEU A 290 4.29 11.55 23.76
N ARG A 291 4.76 12.23 24.82
CA ARG A 291 5.68 11.60 25.79
C ARG A 291 5.04 10.42 26.50
N ARG A 292 3.75 10.53 26.84
CA ARG A 292 2.99 9.39 27.42
C ARG A 292 2.83 8.25 26.42
N GLN A 293 2.50 8.53 25.17
CA GLN A 293 2.40 7.52 24.11
C GLN A 293 3.74 6.80 23.88
N ARG A 294 4.86 7.54 23.94
CA ARG A 294 6.21 6.95 23.88
C ARG A 294 6.43 5.94 24.99
N SER A 295 6.09 6.29 26.24
CA SER A 295 6.22 5.39 27.38
C SER A 295 5.32 4.14 27.24
N GLN A 296 4.10 4.31 26.73
CA GLN A 296 3.20 3.20 26.45
C GLN A 296 3.71 2.28 25.35
N LEU A 297 4.39 2.83 24.32
CA LEU A 297 5.04 2.02 23.29
C LEU A 297 6.22 1.24 23.89
N GLN A 298 7.04 1.87 24.73
CA GLN A 298 8.14 1.17 25.39
C GLN A 298 7.65 -0.02 26.24
N ASP A 299 6.55 0.15 26.97
CA ASP A 299 5.93 -0.90 27.74
C ASP A 299 5.46 -2.05 26.85
N ALA A 300 4.72 -1.72 25.77
CA ALA A 300 4.27 -2.72 24.79
C ALA A 300 5.43 -3.46 24.09
N LEU A 301 6.56 -2.79 23.82
CA LEU A 301 7.75 -3.44 23.27
C LEU A 301 8.37 -4.41 24.27
N LEU A 302 8.38 -4.05 25.57
CA LEU A 302 8.86 -4.94 26.64
C LEU A 302 7.97 -6.16 26.82
N ASP A 303 6.66 -6.01 26.71
CA ASP A 303 5.73 -7.14 26.80
C ASP A 303 5.82 -8.04 25.56
N ALA A 304 5.88 -7.42 24.38
CA ALA A 304 5.81 -8.14 23.13
C ALA A 304 7.08 -8.94 22.81
N HIS A 305 8.28 -8.46 23.16
CA HIS A 305 9.55 -9.08 22.71
C HIS A 305 9.68 -10.55 23.06
N PHE A 306 9.04 -11.01 24.14
CA PHE A 306 9.00 -12.43 24.53
C PHE A 306 8.30 -13.31 23.49
N HIS A 307 7.38 -12.72 22.70
CA HIS A 307 6.61 -13.43 21.69
C HIS A 307 7.20 -13.33 20.28
N PHE A 308 8.17 -12.42 20.08
CA PHE A 308 8.85 -12.24 18.79
C PHE A 308 10.24 -12.87 18.76
N GLY A 309 10.92 -12.96 19.91
CA GLY A 309 12.31 -13.35 19.98
C GLY A 309 12.64 -14.68 19.30
N GLY A 310 13.45 -14.62 18.23
CA GLY A 310 13.88 -15.79 17.45
C GLY A 310 12.84 -16.38 16.51
N ARG A 311 11.59 -15.87 16.47
CA ARG A 311 10.54 -16.42 15.60
C ARG A 311 10.76 -16.05 14.15
N PRO A 312 10.74 -17.01 13.21
CA PRO A 312 10.86 -16.75 11.79
C PRO A 312 9.55 -16.23 11.20
N VAL A 313 9.63 -15.11 10.47
CA VAL A 313 8.51 -14.50 9.78
C VAL A 313 8.77 -14.39 8.29
N ALA A 314 7.72 -14.46 7.50
CA ALA A 314 7.75 -14.20 6.06
C ALA A 314 6.97 -12.91 5.75
N ILE A 315 7.56 -12.01 4.96
CA ILE A 315 6.96 -10.73 4.61
C ILE A 315 6.97 -10.56 3.10
N ALA A 316 5.80 -10.23 2.51
CA ALA A 316 5.69 -9.88 1.09
C ALA A 316 4.91 -8.58 0.92
N ALA A 317 5.57 -7.52 0.44
CA ALA A 317 5.00 -6.19 0.33
C ALA A 317 5.76 -5.32 -0.69
N GLU A 318 5.19 -4.15 -1.01
CA GLU A 318 5.88 -3.07 -1.71
C GLU A 318 7.14 -2.66 -0.93
N PRO A 319 8.19 -2.14 -1.60
CA PRO A 319 9.51 -1.92 -1.00
C PRO A 319 9.53 -1.15 0.32
N ASP A 320 8.86 0.01 0.39
CA ASP A 320 8.87 0.86 1.60
C ASP A 320 8.10 0.19 2.76
N LEU A 321 6.97 -0.48 2.46
CA LEU A 321 6.22 -1.23 3.47
C LEU A 321 7.00 -2.45 3.97
N LEU A 322 7.66 -3.18 3.08
CA LEU A 322 8.53 -4.30 3.43
C LEU A 322 9.61 -3.84 4.42
N HIS A 323 10.30 -2.74 4.10
CA HIS A 323 11.34 -2.19 4.99
C HIS A 323 10.78 -1.77 6.35
N ALA A 324 9.65 -1.08 6.38
CA ALA A 324 9.05 -0.59 7.63
C ALA A 324 8.65 -1.74 8.56
N VAL A 325 7.95 -2.74 8.02
CA VAL A 325 7.47 -3.89 8.81
C VAL A 325 8.62 -4.82 9.21
N ALA A 326 9.53 -5.12 8.28
CA ALA A 326 10.70 -5.95 8.56
C ALA A 326 11.58 -5.35 9.66
N SER A 327 11.80 -4.02 9.61
CA SER A 327 12.56 -3.32 10.65
C SER A 327 11.87 -3.41 12.01
N LEU A 328 10.55 -3.23 12.09
CA LEU A 328 9.80 -3.33 13.34
C LEU A 328 9.90 -4.73 13.97
N VAL A 329 9.67 -5.78 13.18
CA VAL A 329 9.69 -7.16 13.71
C VAL A 329 11.11 -7.58 14.10
N ALA A 330 12.13 -7.11 13.38
CA ALA A 330 13.53 -7.33 13.74
C ALA A 330 13.94 -6.58 15.03
N ASP A 331 13.46 -5.34 15.23
CA ASP A 331 13.64 -4.58 16.45
C ASP A 331 13.06 -5.30 17.68
N LEU A 332 12.01 -6.13 17.47
CA LEU A 332 11.40 -7.00 18.49
C LEU A 332 12.10 -8.36 18.64
N GLY A 333 13.11 -8.65 17.82
CA GLY A 333 13.90 -9.88 17.88
C GLY A 333 13.39 -11.02 16.99
N ALA A 334 12.39 -10.81 16.14
CA ALA A 334 11.98 -11.79 15.14
C ALA A 334 13.02 -11.91 14.01
N VAL A 335 13.06 -13.05 13.34
CA VAL A 335 13.92 -13.30 12.20
C VAL A 335 13.11 -13.16 10.91
N VAL A 336 13.47 -12.21 10.06
CA VAL A 336 12.88 -12.08 8.72
C VAL A 336 13.51 -13.18 7.83
N ALA A 337 12.90 -14.36 7.86
CA ALA A 337 13.41 -15.55 7.16
C ALA A 337 13.09 -15.50 5.65
N ALA A 338 11.98 -14.89 5.27
CA ALA A 338 11.59 -14.69 3.88
C ALA A 338 11.14 -13.24 3.67
N ALA A 339 11.77 -12.55 2.72
CA ALA A 339 11.42 -11.19 2.31
C ALA A 339 11.20 -11.16 0.79
N VAL A 340 9.97 -10.86 0.36
CA VAL A 340 9.60 -10.77 -1.05
C VAL A 340 9.03 -9.39 -1.35
N THR A 341 9.41 -8.81 -2.49
CA THR A 341 8.94 -7.48 -2.90
C THR A 341 8.58 -7.45 -4.38
N THR A 342 8.00 -6.36 -4.80
CA THR A 342 7.39 -6.18 -6.14
C THR A 342 8.37 -5.61 -7.17
N THR A 343 9.17 -4.65 -6.77
CA THR A 343 10.07 -3.90 -7.66
C THR A 343 11.40 -3.57 -6.98
N ALA A 344 12.38 -3.14 -7.77
CA ALA A 344 13.66 -2.68 -7.25
C ALA A 344 13.51 -1.30 -6.59
N SER A 345 14.14 -1.14 -5.42
CA SER A 345 14.20 0.15 -4.72
C SER A 345 15.52 0.24 -3.93
N PRO A 346 16.12 1.42 -3.78
CA PRO A 346 17.32 1.61 -2.97
C PRO A 346 17.13 1.17 -1.51
N ILE A 347 15.91 1.25 -0.97
CA ILE A 347 15.61 0.90 0.42
C ILE A 347 15.80 -0.59 0.72
N LEU A 348 15.71 -1.46 -0.29
CA LEU A 348 15.80 -2.91 -0.11
C LEU A 348 17.12 -3.36 0.51
N ALA A 349 18.21 -2.62 0.27
CA ALA A 349 19.50 -2.91 0.88
C ALA A 349 19.51 -2.74 2.41
N ALA A 350 18.57 -1.94 2.96
CA ALA A 350 18.42 -1.69 4.39
C ALA A 350 17.42 -2.64 5.08
N VAL A 351 16.73 -3.50 4.34
CA VAL A 351 15.82 -4.51 4.92
C VAL A 351 16.62 -5.47 5.79
N PRO A 352 16.21 -5.74 7.05
CA PRO A 352 16.92 -6.64 7.97
C PRO A 352 16.63 -8.11 7.65
N ALA A 353 17.02 -8.55 6.45
CA ALA A 353 16.94 -9.92 5.97
C ALA A 353 18.27 -10.29 5.28
N GLU A 354 18.60 -11.56 5.19
CA GLU A 354 19.76 -12.00 4.43
C GLU A 354 19.57 -11.76 2.93
N THR A 355 18.40 -12.10 2.43
CA THR A 355 18.04 -11.96 1.02
C THR A 355 16.64 -11.34 0.89
N VAL A 356 16.51 -10.39 -0.05
CA VAL A 356 15.22 -9.86 -0.51
C VAL A 356 15.01 -10.31 -1.95
N THR A 357 13.90 -10.98 -2.20
CA THR A 357 13.53 -11.49 -3.52
C THR A 357 12.53 -10.55 -4.19
N ILE A 358 12.86 -10.01 -5.37
CA ILE A 358 11.88 -9.38 -6.24
C ILE A 358 11.14 -10.51 -6.96
N GLY A 359 9.86 -10.73 -6.62
CA GLY A 359 9.13 -11.91 -7.04
C GLY A 359 7.62 -11.79 -6.86
N ASP A 360 6.98 -12.93 -6.69
CA ASP A 360 5.53 -13.05 -6.57
C ASP A 360 5.10 -13.83 -5.31
N LEU A 361 3.79 -14.08 -5.16
CA LEU A 361 3.28 -14.81 -4.00
C LEU A 361 3.56 -16.32 -4.04
N GLU A 362 3.96 -16.90 -5.17
CA GLU A 362 4.46 -18.28 -5.22
C GLU A 362 5.89 -18.35 -4.67
N ASP A 363 6.75 -17.38 -5.00
CA ASP A 363 8.08 -17.25 -4.38
C ASP A 363 7.94 -17.07 -2.86
N PHE A 364 7.01 -16.21 -2.44
CA PHE A 364 6.69 -15.99 -1.04
C PHE A 364 6.27 -17.27 -0.33
N GLU A 365 5.33 -18.03 -0.89
CA GLU A 365 4.87 -19.29 -0.34
C GLU A 365 6.01 -20.31 -0.22
N THR A 366 6.84 -20.41 -1.25
CA THR A 366 7.98 -21.32 -1.27
C THR A 366 9.02 -20.95 -0.20
N LEU A 367 9.33 -19.68 -0.06
CA LEU A 367 10.32 -19.20 0.89
C LEU A 367 9.79 -19.17 2.34
N ALA A 368 8.49 -19.18 2.54
CA ALA A 368 7.87 -19.13 3.87
C ALA A 368 7.90 -20.45 4.64
N HIS A 369 8.45 -21.54 4.06
CA HIS A 369 8.57 -22.81 4.77
C HIS A 369 9.36 -22.66 6.08
N GLY A 370 8.75 -23.10 7.18
CA GLY A 370 9.35 -23.00 8.52
C GLY A 370 9.10 -21.65 9.19
N CYS A 371 8.42 -20.70 8.56
CA CYS A 371 7.97 -19.48 9.22
C CYS A 371 6.73 -19.72 10.08
N GLU A 372 6.54 -18.85 11.07
CA GLU A 372 5.42 -18.94 12.02
C GLU A 372 4.33 -17.90 11.76
N LEU A 373 4.63 -16.86 10.99
CA LEU A 373 3.68 -15.81 10.61
C LEU A 373 3.96 -15.32 9.19
N LEU A 374 2.90 -15.19 8.39
CA LEU A 374 2.91 -14.56 7.09
C LEU A 374 2.40 -13.12 7.21
N LEU A 375 3.10 -12.17 6.59
CA LEU A 375 2.70 -10.76 6.54
C LEU A 375 2.61 -10.31 5.08
N THR A 376 1.39 -10.16 4.56
CA THR A 376 1.12 -9.66 3.22
C THR A 376 -0.35 -9.27 3.06
N HIS A 377 -0.75 -8.81 1.88
CA HIS A 377 -2.15 -8.46 1.59
C HIS A 377 -3.06 -9.70 1.40
N SER A 378 -4.35 -9.49 1.17
CA SER A 378 -5.36 -10.56 1.16
C SER A 378 -5.13 -11.67 0.11
N HIS A 379 -4.38 -11.43 -0.95
CA HIS A 379 -4.05 -12.48 -1.93
C HIS A 379 -3.11 -13.55 -1.34
N GLY A 380 -2.37 -13.25 -0.27
CA GLY A 380 -1.58 -14.24 0.47
C GLY A 380 -2.40 -15.28 1.24
N ARG A 381 -3.75 -15.15 1.27
CA ARG A 381 -4.63 -16.12 1.93
C ARG A 381 -4.42 -17.54 1.39
N GLN A 382 -4.21 -17.71 0.09
CA GLN A 382 -3.98 -19.03 -0.52
C GLN A 382 -2.69 -19.68 0.01
N ALA A 383 -1.61 -18.89 0.15
CA ALA A 383 -0.36 -19.37 0.74
C ALA A 383 -0.59 -19.80 2.20
N SER A 384 -1.31 -18.99 3.00
CA SER A 384 -1.66 -19.32 4.39
C SER A 384 -2.49 -20.62 4.49
N GLU A 385 -3.48 -20.82 3.62
CA GLU A 385 -4.31 -22.02 3.58
C GLU A 385 -3.49 -23.28 3.22
N ARG A 386 -2.55 -23.17 2.27
CA ARG A 386 -1.72 -24.31 1.84
C ARG A 386 -0.61 -24.66 2.83
N THR A 387 0.00 -23.66 3.44
CA THR A 387 1.10 -23.85 4.40
C THR A 387 0.61 -24.08 5.83
N GLY A 388 -0.62 -23.73 6.15
CA GLY A 388 -1.16 -23.73 7.52
C GLY A 388 -0.59 -22.64 8.42
N ILE A 389 0.19 -21.67 7.88
CA ILE A 389 0.80 -20.59 8.62
C ILE A 389 -0.21 -19.43 8.72
N PRO A 390 -0.42 -18.84 9.91
CA PRO A 390 -1.34 -17.71 10.07
C PRO A 390 -0.89 -16.50 9.23
N LEU A 391 -1.88 -15.74 8.73
CA LEU A 391 -1.64 -14.57 7.88
C LEU A 391 -2.14 -13.30 8.55
N PHE A 392 -1.25 -12.36 8.83
CA PHE A 392 -1.57 -10.98 9.18
C PHE A 392 -1.56 -10.10 7.92
N ARG A 393 -2.65 -9.33 7.70
CA ARG A 393 -2.81 -8.52 6.49
C ARG A 393 -2.12 -7.18 6.65
N ILE A 394 -1.24 -6.87 5.70
CA ILE A 394 -0.60 -5.56 5.53
C ILE A 394 -0.73 -5.10 4.08
N GLY A 395 -0.58 -3.81 3.83
CA GLY A 395 -0.61 -3.26 2.47
C GLY A 395 -1.98 -3.29 1.80
N LEU A 396 -1.97 -3.17 0.49
CA LEU A 396 -3.16 -3.14 -0.37
C LEU A 396 -3.05 -4.24 -1.44
N PRO A 397 -4.14 -4.99 -1.77
CA PRO A 397 -5.50 -4.84 -1.26
C PRO A 397 -5.79 -5.71 -0.03
N VAL A 398 -6.57 -5.19 0.90
CA VAL A 398 -7.17 -5.97 1.99
C VAL A 398 -8.69 -5.98 1.79
N PHE A 399 -9.26 -7.15 1.47
CA PHE A 399 -10.69 -7.27 1.15
C PHE A 399 -11.43 -8.33 2.00
N ASP A 400 -10.71 -9.10 2.78
CA ASP A 400 -11.23 -10.15 3.67
C ASP A 400 -11.18 -9.75 5.16
N ARG A 401 -10.91 -8.48 5.44
CA ARG A 401 -10.98 -7.84 6.75
C ARG A 401 -11.65 -6.48 6.63
N LEU A 402 -12.34 -6.06 7.68
CA LEU A 402 -12.90 -4.72 7.81
C LEU A 402 -11.86 -3.76 8.40
N GLY A 403 -12.01 -2.47 8.08
CA GLY A 403 -11.26 -1.39 8.72
C GLY A 403 -9.80 -1.29 8.31
N ALA A 404 -9.39 -1.85 7.16
CA ALA A 404 -8.01 -1.78 6.70
C ALA A 404 -7.53 -0.33 6.52
N ALA A 405 -8.38 0.56 6.00
CA ALA A 405 -8.09 1.97 5.82
C ALA A 405 -7.91 2.74 7.14
N HIS A 406 -8.49 2.25 8.25
CA HIS A 406 -8.43 2.90 9.57
C HIS A 406 -7.31 2.37 10.47
N ARG A 407 -6.57 1.35 10.02
CA ARG A 407 -5.43 0.85 10.79
C ARG A 407 -4.34 1.90 10.86
N THR A 408 -3.74 2.02 12.05
CA THR A 408 -2.57 2.86 12.28
C THR A 408 -1.34 1.99 12.51
N SER A 409 -0.23 2.38 11.90
CA SER A 409 1.07 1.71 12.03
C SER A 409 2.21 2.68 12.33
N VAL A 410 1.96 3.99 12.20
CA VAL A 410 2.95 5.05 12.35
C VAL A 410 2.78 5.82 13.66
N GLY A 411 3.82 6.55 14.05
CA GLY A 411 3.84 7.24 15.34
C GLY A 411 3.92 6.26 16.52
N TYR A 412 3.97 6.79 17.72
CA TYR A 412 4.04 5.94 18.93
C TYR A 412 2.77 5.11 19.12
N ARG A 413 1.60 5.70 18.87
CA ARG A 413 0.32 5.02 19.04
C ARG A 413 0.15 3.91 18.01
N GLY A 414 0.32 4.22 16.73
CA GLY A 414 0.15 3.25 15.65
C GLY A 414 1.17 2.11 15.73
N THR A 415 2.44 2.42 16.04
CA THR A 415 3.46 1.38 16.28
C THR A 415 3.06 0.45 17.43
N ARG A 416 2.57 1.00 18.55
CA ARG A 416 2.08 0.19 19.70
C ARG A 416 0.93 -0.73 19.29
N GLU A 417 -0.06 -0.20 18.56
CA GLU A 417 -1.21 -0.97 18.10
C GLU A 417 -0.78 -2.10 17.16
N LEU A 418 0.16 -1.84 16.25
CA LEU A 418 0.69 -2.85 15.34
C LEU A 418 1.49 -3.93 16.10
N VAL A 419 2.33 -3.55 17.05
CA VAL A 419 3.10 -4.49 17.91
C VAL A 419 2.17 -5.43 18.66
N ILE A 420 1.12 -4.88 19.32
CA ILE A 420 0.13 -5.68 20.06
C ILE A 420 -0.63 -6.61 19.10
N ALA A 421 -1.05 -6.11 17.94
CA ALA A 421 -1.80 -6.91 16.98
C ALA A 421 -0.97 -8.10 16.44
N LEU A 422 0.31 -7.86 16.11
CA LEU A 422 1.22 -8.92 15.67
C LEU A 422 1.55 -9.91 16.79
N GLY A 423 1.80 -9.42 18.01
CA GLY A 423 2.05 -10.27 19.18
C GLY A 423 0.88 -11.20 19.50
N ASN A 424 -0.35 -10.72 19.31
CA ASN A 424 -1.55 -11.53 19.50
C ASN A 424 -1.69 -12.66 18.46
N GLU A 425 -1.15 -12.51 17.25
CA GLU A 425 -1.13 -13.64 16.27
C GLU A 425 -0.21 -14.78 16.77
N PHE A 426 0.93 -14.46 17.35
CA PHE A 426 1.80 -15.47 17.95
C PHE A 426 1.17 -16.13 19.17
N LEU A 427 0.57 -15.33 20.07
CA LEU A 427 -0.14 -15.86 21.25
C LEU A 427 -1.29 -16.78 20.84
N ALA A 428 -2.07 -16.42 19.83
CA ALA A 428 -3.17 -17.25 19.33
C ALA A 428 -2.66 -18.57 18.71
N ALA A 429 -1.48 -18.56 18.09
CA ALA A 429 -0.85 -19.77 17.57
C ALA A 429 -0.32 -20.68 18.69
N ASP A 430 0.24 -20.12 19.75
CA ASP A 430 0.77 -20.86 20.91
C ASP A 430 -0.36 -21.49 21.75
N HIS A 431 -1.55 -20.86 21.79
CA HIS A 431 -2.71 -21.34 22.53
C HIS A 431 -3.63 -22.27 21.70
N ARG A 432 -3.15 -22.86 20.60
CA ARG A 432 -3.84 -24.00 20.01
C ARG A 432 -3.93 -25.05 21.10
N PRO A 433 -5.13 -25.44 21.58
CA PRO A 433 -5.24 -26.40 22.66
C PRO A 433 -4.46 -27.65 22.26
N ALA A 434 -3.43 -27.97 23.04
CA ALA A 434 -2.96 -29.35 23.03
C ALA A 434 -4.22 -30.20 23.26
N PRO A 435 -4.41 -31.29 22.49
CA PRO A 435 -5.54 -32.17 22.75
C PRO A 435 -5.56 -32.49 24.24
N ASP A 436 -6.69 -32.25 24.89
CA ASP A 436 -6.88 -32.48 26.33
C ASP A 436 -6.31 -33.83 26.72
N GLY A 437 -5.19 -33.82 27.39
CA GLY A 437 -4.51 -35.03 27.82
C GLY A 437 -3.01 -34.82 27.89
N TRP A 438 -2.48 -34.60 29.08
CA TRP A 438 -1.11 -34.85 29.46
C TRP A 438 -0.64 -36.17 28.88
N PRO A 439 0.62 -36.33 28.47
CA PRO A 439 1.08 -37.23 27.42
C PRO A 439 0.46 -38.61 27.56
N LEU A 440 -0.64 -38.80 26.91
CA LEU A 440 -1.13 -40.10 26.56
C LEU A 440 0.05 -40.71 25.82
N GLY A 441 0.48 -41.91 26.27
CA GLY A 441 1.63 -42.61 25.70
C GLY A 441 1.56 -42.64 24.17
N ALA A 442 2.65 -42.98 23.51
CA ALA A 442 2.79 -42.95 22.05
C ALA A 442 1.58 -43.63 21.29
N ASP A 443 0.90 -44.55 21.92
CA ASP A 443 -0.29 -45.24 21.39
C ASP A 443 -1.52 -44.34 21.29
N ALA A 444 -1.72 -43.42 22.22
CA ALA A 444 -2.86 -42.50 22.18
C ALA A 444 -2.64 -41.31 21.21
N LEU A 445 -1.37 -40.92 21.00
CA LEU A 445 -0.99 -39.97 19.95
C LEU A 445 -1.18 -40.57 18.55
N ALA A 446 -0.93 -41.90 18.39
CA ALA A 446 -1.16 -42.62 17.15
C ALA A 446 -2.67 -42.74 16.86
N ALA A 447 -3.49 -43.01 17.88
CA ALA A 447 -4.94 -43.07 17.75
C ALA A 447 -5.57 -41.71 17.39
N ALA A 448 -5.09 -40.62 17.96
CA ALA A 448 -5.54 -39.25 17.63
C ALA A 448 -5.15 -38.81 16.20
N ARG A 449 -4.13 -39.42 15.62
CA ARG A 449 -3.68 -39.21 14.23
C ARG A 449 -4.27 -40.23 13.22
N GLY A 450 -5.17 -41.11 13.63
CA GLY A 450 -5.75 -42.13 12.78
C GLY A 450 -4.73 -43.21 12.35
N VAL A 451 -3.61 -43.35 13.07
CA VAL A 451 -2.60 -44.39 12.82
C VAL A 451 -2.96 -45.58 13.68
N PRO A 452 -3.20 -46.79 13.11
CA PRO A 452 -3.50 -47.97 13.90
C PRO A 452 -2.30 -48.32 14.79
N PRO A 453 -2.54 -48.82 16.05
CA PRO A 453 -1.48 -49.19 16.96
C PRO A 453 -0.56 -50.25 16.35
N ALA A 454 0.76 -50.10 16.58
CA ALA A 454 1.75 -51.07 16.10
C ALA A 454 1.47 -52.43 16.69
N GLY A 455 1.04 -53.42 15.87
CA GLY A 455 0.77 -54.76 16.28
C GLY A 455 -0.68 -55.26 16.08
N SER A 456 -1.60 -54.43 15.60
CA SER A 456 -2.93 -54.90 15.23
C SER A 456 -2.88 -55.65 13.88
N PRO A 457 -3.45 -56.88 13.76
CA PRO A 457 -3.49 -57.55 12.50
C PRO A 457 -4.31 -56.78 11.50
N VAL A 458 -3.71 -56.48 10.34
CA VAL A 458 -4.38 -55.79 9.23
C VAL A 458 -5.54 -56.72 8.78
N ALA A 459 -6.78 -56.31 9.08
CA ALA A 459 -7.93 -56.93 8.48
C ALA A 459 -7.85 -56.68 6.98
N HIS A 460 -7.55 -57.72 6.21
CA HIS A 460 -7.62 -57.68 4.75
C HIS A 460 -9.04 -57.30 4.34
N ALA A 461 -9.21 -56.13 3.73
CA ALA A 461 -10.44 -55.80 3.04
C ALA A 461 -10.71 -56.85 1.95
N PRO A 462 -11.95 -57.34 1.81
CA PRO A 462 -12.27 -58.26 0.74
C PRO A 462 -12.10 -57.59 -0.63
N PRO A 463 -11.71 -58.32 -1.67
CA PRO A 463 -11.47 -57.75 -2.98
C PRO A 463 -12.76 -57.15 -3.57
N LEU A 464 -12.63 -56.05 -4.22
CA LEU A 464 -13.66 -55.19 -4.87
C LEU A 464 -14.29 -55.88 -6.12
N ALA A 465 -14.68 -57.15 -6.04
CA ALA A 465 -15.22 -57.93 -7.16
C ALA A 465 -16.61 -58.54 -6.91
N ALA A 466 -17.44 -57.93 -6.03
CA ALA A 466 -18.79 -58.45 -5.79
C ALA A 466 -19.83 -57.35 -5.57
N LEU A 467 -19.83 -56.31 -6.38
CA LEU A 467 -20.90 -55.30 -6.43
C LEU A 467 -21.18 -54.86 -7.87
N THR A 468 -21.42 -55.89 -8.74
CA THR A 468 -22.11 -55.66 -10.03
C THR A 468 -23.00 -56.84 -10.29
N ALA A 469 -24.21 -56.90 -9.76
CA ALA A 469 -25.37 -57.63 -10.26
C ALA A 469 -26.50 -57.55 -9.22
N ALA A 470 -27.23 -56.46 -9.13
CA ALA A 470 -28.64 -56.40 -8.69
C ALA A 470 -29.00 -54.88 -8.68
N ASP A 471 -29.61 -54.43 -9.76
CA ASP A 471 -30.66 -53.43 -9.85
C ASP A 471 -30.79 -52.90 -11.29
N GLN A 472 -31.23 -53.85 -12.14
CA GLN A 472 -32.04 -53.52 -13.31
C GLN A 472 -33.29 -54.38 -13.18
N GLU A 473 -34.33 -53.79 -12.58
CA GLU A 473 -35.74 -54.09 -12.84
C GLU A 473 -36.59 -53.22 -11.87
N HIS A 474 -37.32 -52.33 -12.49
CA HIS A 474 -38.53 -51.57 -12.13
C HIS A 474 -38.45 -50.05 -12.23
N ALA A 475 -39.13 -49.65 -13.33
CA ALA A 475 -39.77 -48.39 -13.67
C ALA A 475 -38.91 -47.22 -14.10
#